data_9b5808a1092fc78867a706b80472c932
#
_entry.id   9b5808a1092fc78867a706b80472c932
#
_cell.length_a   1.000
_cell.length_b   1.000
_cell.length_c   1.000
_cell.angle_alpha   90.00
_cell.angle_beta   90.00
_cell.angle_gamma   90.00
#
_symmetry.space_group_name_H-M   'P 1'
#
loop_
_entity.id
_entity.type
_entity.pdbx_description
1 polymer ?
#
loop_
_entity_poly.entity_id
_entity_poly.type
_entity_poly.pdbx_seq_one_letter_code
_entity_poly.pdbx_strand_id
1 'polypeptide(L)'
;TKILDQDYNDFSKNDTIENNDHFVNLNSLFLNSGFKIIIKNNNNIKIKISNIVTDDDLTIFQKNNIICEEGSSLSLIEEYENKNNSTSNILNVIKLEKNSQLNHFLIQDNSPNHNLIITSHSSCKKDSTYTQKVYNFSEGYVRNFHYSELIETNSEADLQGIFFLKDNNTSNNKTFVKHLAEDCKSNQVYKGILNDRAKATYFSNTHVDQVAQK
;
A
#
# COMPACT_ATOMS: atom_id res chain seq x y z
N THR A 1 -0.40 4.95 -21.13
CA THR A 1 0.30 4.74 -19.84
C THR A 1 1.57 5.56 -19.86
N LYS A 2 1.74 6.44 -18.91
CA LYS A 2 2.96 7.23 -18.76
C LYS A 2 3.57 6.84 -17.42
N ILE A 3 4.69 6.12 -17.46
CA ILE A 3 5.55 5.93 -16.30
C ILE A 3 6.54 7.09 -16.38
N LEU A 4 6.49 7.97 -15.40
CA LEU A 4 7.42 9.08 -15.29
C LEU A 4 8.38 8.72 -14.16
N ASP A 5 9.63 8.49 -14.53
CA ASP A 5 10.76 8.65 -13.63
C ASP A 5 10.87 10.15 -13.42
N GLN A 6 10.44 10.67 -12.28
CA GLN A 6 10.24 12.10 -12.09
C GLN A 6 11.31 12.71 -11.20
N ASP A 7 11.73 13.92 -11.60
CA ASP A 7 12.40 14.87 -10.70
C ASP A 7 11.60 15.02 -9.40
N TYR A 8 12.30 14.82 -8.27
CA TYR A 8 11.75 14.80 -6.91
C TYR A 8 10.96 16.04 -6.49
N ASN A 9 11.05 17.13 -7.26
CA ASN A 9 10.41 18.40 -6.99
C ASN A 9 8.90 18.47 -7.27
N ASP A 10 8.34 17.47 -7.98
CA ASP A 10 6.92 17.46 -8.38
C ASP A 10 5.99 16.66 -7.43
N PHE A 11 6.55 16.15 -6.34
CA PHE A 11 5.75 15.61 -5.24
C PHE A 11 5.21 16.78 -4.42
N SER A 12 4.09 17.36 -4.89
CA SER A 12 3.50 18.53 -4.26
C SER A 12 3.23 18.28 -2.77
N LYS A 13 3.56 19.28 -1.95
CA LYS A 13 3.27 19.34 -0.52
C LYS A 13 1.77 19.22 -0.18
N ASN A 14 0.90 19.12 -1.22
CA ASN A 14 -0.55 19.14 -1.09
C ASN A 14 -1.19 17.75 -0.87
N ASP A 15 -0.42 16.65 -0.98
CA ASP A 15 -0.88 15.34 -0.53
C ASP A 15 -0.46 15.14 0.94
N THR A 16 -0.86 16.07 1.81
CA THR A 16 -0.70 15.90 3.26
C THR A 16 -1.63 14.79 3.71
N ILE A 17 -1.06 13.60 3.84
CA ILE A 17 -1.68 12.53 4.56
C ILE A 17 -1.65 12.97 6.02
N GLU A 18 -2.79 13.39 6.57
CA GLU A 18 -2.96 13.64 8.00
C GLU A 18 -2.77 12.32 8.76
N ASN A 19 -1.53 11.96 8.96
CA ASN A 19 -1.21 10.74 9.67
C ASN A 19 -0.08 11.01 10.66
N ASN A 20 -0.36 10.76 11.93
CA ASN A 20 0.65 10.76 12.99
C ASN A 20 1.62 9.56 12.88
N ASP A 21 1.75 8.97 11.70
CA ASP A 21 2.65 7.86 11.45
C ASP A 21 4.07 8.37 11.23
N HIS A 22 4.95 8.07 12.18
CA HIS A 22 6.35 8.50 12.14
C HIS A 22 7.09 8.03 10.87
N PHE A 23 6.75 6.85 10.32
CA PHE A 23 7.39 6.35 9.10
C PHE A 23 6.96 7.12 7.86
N VAL A 24 5.72 7.63 7.82
CA VAL A 24 5.25 8.53 6.76
C VAL A 24 5.99 9.87 6.84
N ASN A 25 6.17 10.42 8.05
CA ASN A 25 6.92 11.65 8.25
C ASN A 25 8.39 11.49 7.85
N LEU A 26 9.04 10.39 8.24
CA LEU A 26 10.41 10.08 7.81
C LEU A 26 10.52 9.92 6.29
N ASN A 27 9.56 9.23 5.66
CA ASN A 27 9.51 9.11 4.21
C ASN A 27 9.47 10.48 3.53
N SER A 28 8.63 11.38 4.02
CA SER A 28 8.48 12.73 3.46
C SER A 28 9.72 13.60 3.63
N LEU A 29 10.48 13.41 4.73
CA LEU A 29 11.70 14.18 5.01
C LEU A 29 12.91 13.70 4.21
N PHE A 30 13.04 12.41 3.99
CA PHE A 30 14.21 11.78 3.39
C PHE A 30 13.94 11.14 2.03
N LEU A 31 12.84 11.53 1.38
CA LEU A 31 12.44 11.01 0.08
C LEU A 31 13.60 11.02 -0.92
N ASN A 32 13.96 9.85 -1.44
CA ASN A 32 15.07 9.66 -2.37
C ASN A 32 14.75 8.76 -3.56
N SER A 33 13.51 8.23 -3.64
CA SER A 33 13.06 7.34 -4.71
C SER A 33 11.55 7.44 -4.93
N GLY A 34 11.04 6.95 -6.03
CA GLY A 34 9.61 6.83 -6.28
C GLY A 34 9.23 6.80 -7.74
N PHE A 35 7.94 6.55 -7.98
CA PHE A 35 7.36 6.57 -9.31
C PHE A 35 5.94 7.13 -9.30
N LYS A 36 5.47 7.52 -10.47
CA LYS A 36 4.08 7.92 -10.70
C LYS A 36 3.48 7.12 -11.86
N ILE A 37 2.36 6.45 -11.58
CA ILE A 37 1.58 5.73 -12.58
C ILE A 37 0.25 6.43 -12.73
N ILE A 38 -0.13 6.75 -13.98
CA ILE A 38 -1.44 7.28 -14.32
C ILE A 38 -2.06 6.38 -15.38
N ILE A 39 -3.15 5.71 -15.02
CA ILE A 39 -3.94 4.94 -15.98
C ILE A 39 -5.05 5.85 -16.49
N LYS A 40 -4.96 6.14 -17.79
CA LYS A 40 -5.91 7.02 -18.47
C LYS A 40 -7.29 6.39 -18.60
N ASN A 41 -8.30 7.22 -18.76
CA ASN A 41 -9.71 6.84 -18.83
C ASN A 41 -9.96 5.63 -19.74
N ASN A 42 -10.79 4.69 -19.25
CA ASN A 42 -11.24 3.49 -19.96
C ASN A 42 -10.12 2.52 -20.43
N ASN A 43 -8.91 2.65 -19.92
CA ASN A 43 -7.83 1.70 -20.18
C ASN A 43 -7.81 0.58 -19.13
N ASN A 44 -7.43 -0.63 -19.57
CA ASN A 44 -7.19 -1.78 -18.70
C ASN A 44 -5.73 -2.21 -18.87
N ILE A 45 -4.94 -2.06 -17.81
CA ILE A 45 -3.48 -2.23 -17.85
C ILE A 45 -3.03 -3.21 -16.76
N LYS A 46 -2.00 -4.00 -17.06
CA LYS A 46 -1.29 -4.84 -16.09
C LYS A 46 0.16 -4.38 -16.02
N ILE A 47 0.64 -4.14 -14.80
CA ILE A 47 2.03 -3.69 -14.54
C ILE A 47 2.62 -4.59 -13.46
N LYS A 48 3.88 -4.97 -13.65
CA LYS A 48 4.71 -5.60 -12.64
C LYS A 48 5.91 -4.71 -12.36
N ILE A 49 6.18 -4.46 -11.08
CA ILE A 49 7.33 -3.68 -10.59
C ILE A 49 8.12 -4.57 -9.64
N SER A 50 9.41 -4.68 -9.88
CA SER A 50 10.33 -5.37 -8.96
C SER A 50 11.15 -4.31 -8.22
N ASN A 51 11.02 -4.27 -6.90
CA ASN A 51 11.76 -3.38 -6.02
C ASN A 51 12.96 -4.15 -5.46
N ILE A 52 14.16 -3.81 -5.92
CA ILE A 52 15.40 -4.51 -5.56
C ILE A 52 16.40 -3.51 -5.03
N VAL A 53 16.91 -3.76 -3.84
CA VAL A 53 18.03 -3.01 -3.25
C VAL A 53 19.31 -3.80 -3.51
N THR A 54 20.28 -3.17 -4.16
CA THR A 54 21.52 -3.84 -4.63
C THR A 54 22.69 -3.74 -3.65
N ASP A 55 22.66 -2.74 -2.77
CA ASP A 55 23.77 -2.43 -1.88
C ASP A 55 23.36 -2.59 -0.41
N ASP A 56 24.35 -2.95 0.41
CA ASP A 56 24.19 -3.01 1.87
C ASP A 56 24.16 -1.61 2.49
N ASP A 57 23.63 -1.53 3.70
CA ASP A 57 23.55 -0.33 4.55
C ASP A 57 22.81 0.86 3.92
N LEU A 58 21.96 0.58 2.93
CA LEU A 58 21.10 1.60 2.32
C LEU A 58 19.77 1.74 3.06
N THR A 59 19.29 2.98 3.11
CA THR A 59 17.90 3.29 3.46
C THR A 59 17.21 3.96 2.29
N ILE A 60 16.20 3.28 1.76
CA ILE A 60 15.37 3.78 0.66
C ILE A 60 14.11 4.39 1.24
N PHE A 61 13.85 5.65 0.92
CA PHE A 61 12.59 6.34 1.19
C PHE A 61 11.87 6.58 -0.14
N GLN A 62 10.86 5.75 -0.41
CA GLN A 62 10.18 5.75 -1.71
C GLN A 62 8.74 6.23 -1.57
N LYS A 63 8.32 7.16 -2.44
CA LYS A 63 6.93 7.58 -2.55
C LYS A 63 6.39 7.28 -3.94
N ASN A 64 5.33 6.47 -4.00
CA ASN A 64 4.69 6.07 -5.24
C ASN A 64 3.30 6.71 -5.34
N ASN A 65 3.02 7.32 -6.49
CA ASN A 65 1.70 7.85 -6.79
C ASN A 65 1.03 6.99 -7.86
N ILE A 66 -0.13 6.41 -7.53
CA ILE A 66 -0.90 5.53 -8.41
C ILE A 66 -2.27 6.15 -8.60
N ILE A 67 -2.59 6.52 -9.84
CA ILE A 67 -3.83 7.20 -10.18
C ILE A 67 -4.56 6.39 -11.26
N CYS A 68 -5.75 5.93 -10.95
CA CYS A 68 -6.67 5.33 -11.90
C CYS A 68 -7.73 6.37 -12.27
N GLU A 69 -7.66 6.91 -13.49
CA GLU A 69 -8.64 7.86 -14.01
C GLU A 69 -10.00 7.17 -14.24
N GLU A 70 -11.05 7.94 -14.50
CA GLU A 70 -12.43 7.45 -14.62
C GLU A 70 -12.54 6.25 -15.59
N GLY A 71 -13.23 5.20 -15.17
CA GLY A 71 -13.48 3.99 -15.93
C GLY A 71 -12.24 3.12 -16.21
N SER A 72 -11.07 3.46 -15.66
CA SER A 72 -9.84 2.70 -15.88
C SER A 72 -9.69 1.52 -14.91
N SER A 73 -8.91 0.52 -15.30
CA SER A 73 -8.57 -0.64 -14.49
C SER A 73 -7.06 -0.90 -14.50
N LEU A 74 -6.48 -1.10 -13.34
CA LEU A 74 -5.08 -1.46 -13.16
C LEU A 74 -4.96 -2.77 -12.36
N SER A 75 -4.17 -3.71 -12.86
CA SER A 75 -3.62 -4.81 -12.07
C SER A 75 -2.15 -4.55 -11.85
N LEU A 76 -1.77 -4.19 -10.63
CA LEU A 76 -0.40 -3.87 -10.23
C LEU A 76 0.15 -4.97 -9.33
N ILE A 77 1.31 -5.51 -9.70
CA ILE A 77 2.10 -6.42 -8.88
C ILE A 77 3.36 -5.67 -8.49
N GLU A 78 3.56 -5.49 -7.20
CA GLU A 78 4.83 -5.01 -6.63
C GLU A 78 5.52 -6.17 -5.90
N GLU A 79 6.72 -6.49 -6.34
CA GLU A 79 7.56 -7.51 -5.71
C GLU A 79 8.70 -6.85 -4.95
N TYR A 80 8.95 -7.35 -3.75
CA TYR A 80 10.03 -6.93 -2.86
C TYR A 80 10.87 -8.16 -2.52
N GLU A 81 12.01 -8.29 -3.18
CA GLU A 81 12.98 -9.38 -2.99
C GLU A 81 14.36 -8.78 -2.72
N ASN A 82 14.61 -8.43 -1.45
CA ASN A 82 15.87 -7.81 -1.06
C ASN A 82 16.68 -8.76 -0.19
N LYS A 83 17.94 -8.97 -0.55
CA LYS A 83 18.86 -9.91 0.13
C LYS A 83 19.92 -9.21 0.97
N ASN A 84 20.00 -7.90 0.88
CA ASN A 84 21.02 -7.06 1.49
C ASN A 84 20.59 -6.56 2.88
N ASN A 85 21.58 -6.15 3.68
CA ASN A 85 21.36 -5.47 4.95
C ASN A 85 20.92 -4.02 4.66
N SER A 86 19.62 -3.79 4.58
CA SER A 86 19.08 -2.49 4.17
C SER A 86 17.68 -2.26 4.73
N THR A 87 17.15 -1.06 4.54
CA THR A 87 15.80 -0.69 4.96
C THR A 87 15.06 -0.01 3.81
N SER A 88 13.86 -0.48 3.51
CA SER A 88 12.95 0.19 2.58
C SER A 88 11.74 0.74 3.33
N ASN A 89 11.54 2.06 3.24
CA ASN A 89 10.35 2.75 3.73
C ASN A 89 9.58 3.30 2.53
N ILE A 90 8.42 2.72 2.26
CA ILE A 90 7.64 2.93 1.05
C ILE A 90 6.28 3.52 1.41
N LEU A 91 5.93 4.60 0.75
CA LEU A 91 4.64 5.26 0.84
C LEU A 91 3.92 5.19 -0.50
N ASN A 92 2.84 4.41 -0.57
CA ASN A 92 1.95 4.36 -1.73
C ASN A 92 0.76 5.30 -1.53
N VAL A 93 0.61 6.28 -2.41
CA VAL A 93 -0.54 7.19 -2.48
C VAL A 93 -1.38 6.82 -3.69
N ILE A 94 -2.61 6.36 -3.44
CA ILE A 94 -3.48 5.73 -4.42
C ILE A 94 -4.74 6.57 -4.56
N LYS A 95 -5.08 6.94 -5.80
CA LYS A 95 -6.31 7.67 -6.11
C LYS A 95 -7.12 6.93 -7.15
N LEU A 96 -8.32 6.54 -6.80
CA LEU A 96 -9.27 5.90 -7.69
C LEU A 96 -10.39 6.89 -8.03
N GLU A 97 -10.43 7.30 -9.28
CA GLU A 97 -11.51 8.12 -9.80
C GLU A 97 -12.78 7.27 -10.04
N LYS A 98 -13.87 7.91 -10.39
CA LYS A 98 -15.17 7.27 -10.57
C LYS A 98 -15.11 6.06 -11.53
N ASN A 99 -15.81 4.95 -11.16
CA ASN A 99 -15.87 3.70 -11.93
C ASN A 99 -14.49 3.06 -12.21
N SER A 100 -13.45 3.40 -11.47
CA SER A 100 -12.13 2.82 -11.67
C SER A 100 -11.87 1.62 -10.75
N GLN A 101 -10.92 0.76 -11.14
CA GLN A 101 -10.54 -0.43 -10.38
C GLN A 101 -9.03 -0.53 -10.22
N LEU A 102 -8.58 -0.90 -9.03
CA LEU A 102 -7.20 -1.29 -8.77
C LEU A 102 -7.13 -2.64 -8.05
N ASN A 103 -6.51 -3.62 -8.71
CA ASN A 103 -6.06 -4.84 -8.06
C ASN A 103 -4.56 -4.72 -7.78
N HIS A 104 -4.20 -4.59 -6.50
CA HIS A 104 -2.84 -4.33 -6.04
C HIS A 104 -2.31 -5.53 -5.26
N PHE A 105 -1.26 -6.16 -5.78
CA PHE A 105 -0.62 -7.32 -5.17
C PHE A 105 0.75 -6.91 -4.65
N LEU A 106 0.98 -7.08 -3.36
CA LEU A 106 2.27 -6.90 -2.71
C LEU A 106 2.85 -8.28 -2.38
N ILE A 107 3.94 -8.64 -3.04
CA ILE A 107 4.66 -9.90 -2.83
C ILE A 107 5.96 -9.57 -2.11
N GLN A 108 6.13 -10.08 -0.90
CA GLN A 108 7.22 -9.74 0.01
C GLN A 108 8.00 -11.03 0.36
N ASP A 109 9.25 -11.09 -0.09
CA ASP A 109 10.17 -12.21 0.13
C ASP A 109 11.59 -11.68 0.39
N ASN A 110 11.77 -10.98 1.50
CA ASN A 110 13.03 -10.35 1.85
C ASN A 110 13.84 -11.22 2.81
N SER A 111 15.17 -11.06 2.80
CA SER A 111 16.08 -11.71 3.72
C SER A 111 15.97 -11.21 5.16
N PRO A 112 16.53 -11.93 6.15
CA PRO A 112 16.48 -11.55 7.57
C PRO A 112 17.07 -10.17 7.89
N ASN A 113 17.99 -9.69 7.07
CA ASN A 113 18.72 -8.45 7.28
C ASN A 113 18.03 -7.24 6.64
N HIS A 114 16.92 -7.44 5.93
CA HIS A 114 16.16 -6.35 5.31
C HIS A 114 14.94 -5.98 6.15
N ASN A 115 14.77 -4.69 6.42
CA ASN A 115 13.55 -4.15 7.03
C ASN A 115 12.66 -3.55 5.94
N LEU A 116 11.42 -4.06 5.85
CA LEU A 116 10.43 -3.54 4.88
C LEU A 116 9.28 -2.84 5.61
N ILE A 117 9.11 -1.56 5.31
CA ILE A 117 8.04 -0.74 5.86
C ILE A 117 7.22 -0.21 4.71
N ILE A 118 5.96 -0.63 4.60
CA ILE A 118 5.03 -0.15 3.59
C ILE A 118 3.85 0.53 4.26
N THR A 119 3.57 1.74 3.85
CA THR A 119 2.33 2.45 4.17
C THR A 119 1.60 2.75 2.88
N SER A 120 0.34 2.34 2.77
CA SER A 120 -0.51 2.62 1.61
C SER A 120 -1.71 3.45 2.03
N HIS A 121 -1.96 4.53 1.32
CA HIS A 121 -3.15 5.35 1.44
C HIS A 121 -3.95 5.31 0.15
N SER A 122 -5.20 4.88 0.22
CA SER A 122 -6.10 4.90 -0.93
C SER A 122 -7.31 5.80 -0.68
N SER A 123 -7.72 6.53 -1.70
CA SER A 123 -8.97 7.27 -1.75
C SER A 123 -9.82 6.77 -2.91
N CYS A 124 -11.06 6.38 -2.61
CA CYS A 124 -11.97 5.72 -3.55
C CYS A 124 -13.18 6.63 -3.80
N LYS A 125 -13.35 7.08 -5.05
CA LYS A 125 -14.52 7.83 -5.49
C LYS A 125 -15.67 6.91 -5.89
N LYS A 126 -16.76 7.48 -6.31
CA LYS A 126 -18.02 6.78 -6.64
C LYS A 126 -17.81 5.57 -7.55
N ASP A 127 -18.42 4.45 -7.18
CA ASP A 127 -18.41 3.19 -7.94
C ASP A 127 -16.99 2.63 -8.22
N SER A 128 -15.97 3.07 -7.46
CA SER A 128 -14.61 2.55 -7.59
C SER A 128 -14.34 1.40 -6.64
N THR A 129 -13.42 0.52 -7.02
CA THR A 129 -13.05 -0.67 -6.23
C THR A 129 -11.54 -0.77 -6.05
N TYR A 130 -11.09 -0.79 -4.80
CA TYR A 130 -9.72 -1.07 -4.41
C TYR A 130 -9.60 -2.45 -3.78
N THR A 131 -8.88 -3.34 -4.44
CA THR A 131 -8.52 -4.65 -3.87
C THR A 131 -7.03 -4.69 -3.63
N GLN A 132 -6.61 -4.91 -2.37
CA GLN A 132 -5.21 -5.12 -2.03
C GLN A 132 -5.00 -6.52 -1.47
N LYS A 133 -3.95 -7.21 -1.96
CA LYS A 133 -3.56 -8.53 -1.49
C LYS A 133 -2.08 -8.53 -1.13
N VAL A 134 -1.81 -8.80 0.14
CA VAL A 134 -0.44 -8.90 0.68
C VAL A 134 -0.07 -10.36 0.84
N TYR A 135 1.06 -10.76 0.26
CA TYR A 135 1.69 -12.07 0.41
C TYR A 135 3.04 -11.87 1.08
N ASN A 136 3.13 -12.14 2.37
CA ASN A 136 4.36 -11.92 3.13
C ASN A 136 5.01 -13.25 3.52
N PHE A 137 6.11 -13.54 2.86
CA PHE A 137 7.00 -14.67 3.13
C PHE A 137 8.38 -14.21 3.61
N SER A 138 8.52 -12.90 3.85
CA SER A 138 9.80 -12.28 4.24
C SER A 138 10.30 -12.82 5.57
N GLU A 139 11.60 -12.88 5.65
CA GLU A 139 12.34 -12.97 6.89
C GLU A 139 12.63 -11.56 7.43
N GLY A 140 13.03 -11.44 8.72
CA GLY A 140 13.34 -10.14 9.32
C GLY A 140 12.09 -9.37 9.81
N TYR A 141 12.09 -8.07 9.58
CA TYR A 141 11.02 -7.16 10.03
C TYR A 141 10.20 -6.63 8.87
N VAL A 142 8.89 -6.85 8.91
CA VAL A 142 7.94 -6.31 7.94
C VAL A 142 6.84 -5.53 8.65
N ARG A 143 6.52 -4.34 8.13
CA ARG A 143 5.40 -3.53 8.57
C ARG A 143 4.55 -3.13 7.37
N ASN A 144 3.26 -3.52 7.41
CA ASN A 144 2.26 -3.20 6.40
C ASN A 144 1.11 -2.43 7.03
N PHE A 145 0.97 -1.14 6.72
CA PHE A 145 -0.13 -0.31 7.17
C PHE A 145 -0.92 0.20 5.98
N HIS A 146 -2.23 -0.06 5.97
CA HIS A 146 -3.13 0.27 4.87
C HIS A 146 -4.29 1.11 5.37
N TYR A 147 -4.43 2.28 4.79
CA TYR A 147 -5.50 3.23 5.06
C TYR A 147 -6.31 3.41 3.78
N SER A 148 -7.62 3.22 3.86
CA SER A 148 -8.54 3.42 2.73
C SER A 148 -9.66 4.36 3.12
N GLU A 149 -9.88 5.38 2.33
CA GLU A 149 -11.00 6.30 2.47
C GLU A 149 -11.99 6.10 1.32
N LEU A 150 -13.21 5.69 1.67
CA LEU A 150 -14.33 5.53 0.77
C LEU A 150 -15.10 6.86 0.78
N ILE A 151 -14.71 7.75 -0.14
CA ILE A 151 -15.10 9.18 -0.08
C ILE A 151 -16.39 9.49 -0.80
N GLU A 152 -16.85 8.64 -1.71
CA GLU A 152 -18.10 8.79 -2.44
C GLU A 152 -18.90 7.49 -2.45
N THR A 153 -20.19 7.58 -2.76
CA THR A 153 -21.15 6.48 -2.70
C THR A 153 -20.75 5.27 -3.52
N ASN A 154 -21.11 4.07 -3.00
CA ASN A 154 -20.89 2.78 -3.66
C ASN A 154 -19.42 2.46 -3.96
N SER A 155 -18.49 3.06 -3.21
CA SER A 155 -17.07 2.72 -3.31
C SER A 155 -16.74 1.52 -2.42
N GLU A 156 -15.72 0.72 -2.83
CA GLU A 156 -15.39 -0.52 -2.16
C GLU A 156 -13.89 -0.66 -1.88
N ALA A 157 -13.54 -1.23 -0.70
CA ALA A 157 -12.18 -1.61 -0.35
C ALA A 157 -12.14 -3.05 0.19
N ASP A 158 -11.34 -3.91 -0.46
CA ASP A 158 -11.09 -5.28 -0.04
C ASP A 158 -9.60 -5.44 0.29
N LEU A 159 -9.26 -5.51 1.59
CA LEU A 159 -7.90 -5.57 2.11
C LEU A 159 -7.62 -6.98 2.65
N GLN A 160 -6.81 -7.74 1.94
CA GLN A 160 -6.50 -9.12 2.28
C GLN A 160 -5.00 -9.30 2.49
N GLY A 161 -4.63 -10.20 3.40
CA GLY A 161 -3.24 -10.56 3.62
C GLY A 161 -3.08 -12.00 4.08
N ILE A 162 -1.98 -12.60 3.63
CA ILE A 162 -1.49 -13.86 4.16
C ILE A 162 -0.02 -13.71 4.52
N PHE A 163 0.40 -14.25 5.66
CA PHE A 163 1.80 -14.28 6.05
C PHE A 163 2.20 -15.64 6.60
N PHE A 164 3.40 -16.06 6.25
CA PHE A 164 4.06 -17.23 6.81
C PHE A 164 5.40 -16.79 7.38
N LEU A 165 5.53 -16.89 8.71
CA LEU A 165 6.72 -16.44 9.43
C LEU A 165 7.31 -17.58 10.26
N LYS A 166 8.64 -17.63 10.32
CA LYS A 166 9.41 -18.60 11.08
C LYS A 166 10.55 -17.92 11.85
N ASP A 167 11.29 -18.68 12.64
CA ASP A 167 12.46 -18.22 13.38
C ASP A 167 12.16 -17.05 14.32
N ASN A 168 12.82 -15.91 14.15
CA ASN A 168 12.60 -14.68 14.93
C ASN A 168 11.92 -13.57 14.12
N ASN A 169 11.33 -13.90 12.96
CA ASN A 169 10.76 -12.92 12.05
C ASN A 169 9.54 -12.21 12.67
N THR A 170 9.38 -10.95 12.33
CA THR A 170 8.31 -10.11 12.88
C THR A 170 7.52 -9.42 11.77
N SER A 171 6.19 -9.52 11.85
CA SER A 171 5.28 -8.81 10.95
C SER A 171 4.23 -8.01 11.70
N ASN A 172 4.17 -6.72 11.43
CA ASN A 172 3.15 -5.81 11.97
C ASN A 172 2.21 -5.37 10.85
N ASN A 173 0.94 -5.76 10.96
CA ASN A 173 -0.05 -5.45 9.94
C ASN A 173 -1.17 -4.59 10.55
N LYS A 174 -1.58 -3.56 9.83
CA LYS A 174 -2.71 -2.70 10.21
C LYS A 174 -3.54 -2.35 8.99
N THR A 175 -4.84 -2.49 9.12
CA THR A 175 -5.80 -1.98 8.15
C THR A 175 -6.76 -1.01 8.82
N PHE A 176 -7.02 0.10 8.17
CA PHE A 176 -7.97 1.12 8.62
C PHE A 176 -8.80 1.58 7.43
N VAL A 177 -10.12 1.43 7.52
CA VAL A 177 -11.03 1.88 6.47
C VAL A 177 -12.00 2.91 7.02
N LYS A 178 -12.16 4.02 6.30
CA LYS A 178 -13.18 5.04 6.60
C LYS A 178 -14.27 5.01 5.54
N HIS A 179 -15.51 4.86 5.96
CA HIS A 179 -16.69 5.09 5.14
C HIS A 179 -17.15 6.53 5.35
N LEU A 180 -16.98 7.37 4.33
CA LEU A 180 -17.33 8.79 4.36
C LEU A 180 -18.58 9.11 3.55
N ALA A 181 -19.16 8.11 2.87
CA ALA A 181 -20.38 8.24 2.08
C ALA A 181 -21.24 6.97 2.21
N GLU A 182 -22.49 7.07 1.81
CA GLU A 182 -23.46 5.97 1.83
C GLU A 182 -23.09 4.84 0.87
N ASP A 183 -23.65 3.64 1.10
CA ASP A 183 -23.50 2.44 0.26
C ASP A 183 -22.06 1.92 0.08
N CYS A 184 -21.11 2.42 0.86
CA CYS A 184 -19.74 1.95 0.83
C CYS A 184 -19.61 0.56 1.43
N LYS A 185 -18.68 -0.25 0.88
CA LYS A 185 -18.38 -1.60 1.38
C LYS A 185 -16.91 -1.78 1.66
N SER A 186 -16.61 -2.50 2.74
CA SER A 186 -15.23 -2.90 3.03
C SER A 186 -15.15 -4.32 3.59
N ASN A 187 -14.06 -4.99 3.25
CA ASN A 187 -13.69 -6.28 3.79
C ASN A 187 -12.21 -6.25 4.21
N GLN A 188 -11.90 -6.83 5.37
CA GLN A 188 -10.54 -6.86 5.91
C GLN A 188 -10.27 -8.27 6.45
N VAL A 189 -9.41 -9.03 5.75
CA VAL A 189 -9.11 -10.43 6.10
C VAL A 189 -7.63 -10.68 6.06
N TYR A 190 -7.04 -11.03 7.22
CA TYR A 190 -5.66 -11.48 7.31
C TYR A 190 -5.59 -12.87 7.91
N LYS A 191 -4.75 -13.72 7.33
CA LYS A 191 -4.47 -15.06 7.82
C LYS A 191 -2.97 -15.24 7.97
N GLY A 192 -2.54 -15.88 9.06
CA GLY A 192 -1.12 -16.07 9.32
C GLY A 192 -0.80 -17.45 9.85
N ILE A 193 0.38 -17.94 9.47
CA ILE A 193 1.01 -19.12 10.05
C ILE A 193 2.31 -18.65 10.68
N LEU A 194 2.47 -18.98 11.96
CA LEU A 194 3.67 -18.66 12.74
C LEU A 194 4.33 -19.95 13.19
N ASN A 195 5.64 -20.03 13.03
CA ASN A 195 6.46 -21.13 13.55
C ASN A 195 7.60 -20.58 14.40
N ASP A 196 8.16 -21.41 15.26
CA ASP A 196 9.27 -21.10 16.15
C ASP A 196 8.97 -19.91 17.09
N ARG A 197 9.76 -18.85 17.02
CA ARG A 197 9.65 -17.64 17.82
C ARG A 197 9.12 -16.44 17.05
N ALA A 198 8.58 -16.68 15.85
CA ALA A 198 8.02 -15.64 15.02
C ALA A 198 6.89 -14.87 15.72
N LYS A 199 6.77 -13.58 15.41
CA LYS A 199 5.77 -12.70 16.00
C LYS A 199 4.98 -11.98 14.91
N ALA A 200 3.66 -11.93 15.08
CA ALA A 200 2.82 -11.12 14.21
C ALA A 200 1.79 -10.34 15.01
N THR A 201 1.49 -9.14 14.54
CA THR A 201 0.33 -8.37 14.98
C THR A 201 -0.57 -8.10 13.80
N TYR A 202 -1.85 -8.12 14.03
CA TYR A 202 -2.85 -7.61 13.10
C TYR A 202 -3.86 -6.74 13.83
N PHE A 203 -3.99 -5.51 13.40
CA PHE A 203 -4.99 -4.56 13.90
C PHE A 203 -5.87 -4.11 12.74
N SER A 204 -7.18 -4.24 12.92
CA SER A 204 -8.19 -3.83 11.94
C SER A 204 -9.16 -2.84 12.58
N ASN A 205 -9.47 -1.77 11.87
CA ASN A 205 -10.45 -0.78 12.30
C ASN A 205 -11.28 -0.29 11.10
N THR A 206 -12.58 -0.11 11.33
CA THR A 206 -13.48 0.52 10.38
C THR A 206 -14.19 1.67 11.08
N HIS A 207 -14.07 2.87 10.53
CA HIS A 207 -14.82 4.05 10.95
C HIS A 207 -15.94 4.32 9.95
N VAL A 208 -17.15 4.47 10.43
CA VAL A 208 -18.31 4.83 9.60
C VAL A 208 -18.79 6.21 10.05
N ASP A 209 -18.66 7.19 9.17
CA ASP A 209 -19.15 8.56 9.43
C ASP A 209 -20.67 8.59 9.58
N GLN A 210 -21.20 9.59 10.28
CA GLN A 210 -22.64 9.72 10.48
C GLN A 210 -23.40 9.83 9.16
N VAL A 211 -22.85 10.54 8.19
CA VAL A 211 -23.45 10.68 6.86
C VAL A 211 -23.42 9.39 6.03
N ALA A 212 -22.57 8.44 6.41
CA ALA A 212 -22.47 7.13 5.75
C ALA A 212 -23.39 6.06 6.37
N GLN A 213 -24.09 6.41 7.46
CA GLN A 213 -25.05 5.51 8.13
C GLN A 213 -26.41 5.61 7.46
N LYS A 214 -27.04 4.48 7.20
CA LYS A 214 -28.45 4.38 6.74
C LYS A 214 -29.39 4.16 7.89
#